data_4855957ded09ecb621302cade9fd02e1
#
_entry.id   4855957ded09ecb621302cade9fd02e1
#
_cell.length_a   1.000
_cell.length_b   1.000
_cell.length_c   1.000
_cell.angle_alpha   90.00
_cell.angle_beta   90.00
_cell.angle_gamma   90.00
#
_symmetry.space_group_name_H-M   'P 1'
#
loop_
_entity.id
_entity.type
_entity.pdbx_description
1 polymer ?
#
loop_
_entity_poly.entity_id
_entity_poly.type
_entity_poly.pdbx_seq_one_letter_code
_entity_poly.pdbx_strand_id
1 'polypeptide(L)'
;MMVGVPDADSYVSRVPDLLLNAPPHHVSWWTEAALRKTLAKAGLHVVEVTRFPVEPWEYQLWWMAKFSGWMGARERRFGASLRLRKIIAFCLSWPLQWLAPPKQARGSTLLLEARKAGG
;
A
#
# COMPACT_ATOMS: atom_id res chain seq x y z
N MET A 1 -7.43 20.72 -5.58
CA MET A 1 -6.89 19.62 -6.39
C MET A 1 -6.92 18.34 -5.55
N MET A 2 -7.33 17.26 -6.16
CA MET A 2 -7.31 15.94 -5.51
C MET A 2 -6.20 15.10 -6.14
N VAL A 3 -5.42 14.43 -5.30
CA VAL A 3 -4.30 13.57 -5.74
C VAL A 3 -4.48 12.20 -5.09
N GLY A 4 -4.70 11.18 -5.91
CA GLY A 4 -4.74 9.79 -5.48
C GLY A 4 -3.47 9.06 -5.88
N VAL A 5 -2.80 8.42 -4.93
CA VAL A 5 -1.53 7.71 -5.16
C VAL A 5 -1.49 6.41 -4.38
N PRO A 6 -0.67 5.43 -4.81
CA PRO A 6 -0.37 4.26 -3.99
C PRO A 6 0.34 4.69 -2.71
N ASP A 7 -0.14 4.18 -1.57
CA ASP A 7 0.44 4.48 -0.25
C ASP A 7 1.62 3.55 0.03
N ALA A 8 2.81 4.14 0.13
CA ALA A 8 4.04 3.41 0.42
C ALA A 8 4.04 2.80 1.84
N ASP A 9 3.24 3.34 2.75
CA ASP A 9 3.09 2.86 4.12
C ASP A 9 1.98 1.82 4.27
N SER A 10 1.29 1.46 3.16
CA SER A 10 0.24 0.44 3.17
C SER A 10 0.81 -0.98 3.22
N TYR A 11 -0.09 -1.95 3.46
CA TYR A 11 0.26 -3.38 3.49
C TYR A 11 0.90 -3.88 2.18
N VAL A 12 0.59 -3.26 1.05
CA VAL A 12 1.06 -3.68 -0.29
C VAL A 12 2.58 -3.70 -0.37
N SER A 13 3.27 -2.80 0.32
CA SER A 13 4.74 -2.77 0.37
C SER A 13 5.34 -4.00 1.08
N ARG A 14 4.55 -4.72 1.85
CA ARG A 14 4.97 -5.90 2.63
C ARG A 14 4.69 -7.23 1.93
N VAL A 15 3.97 -7.21 0.80
CA VAL A 15 3.73 -8.43 0.01
C VAL A 15 4.98 -8.72 -0.80
N PRO A 16 5.68 -9.87 -0.57
CA PRO A 16 6.89 -10.18 -1.28
C PRO A 16 6.61 -10.47 -2.76
N ASP A 17 7.53 -10.07 -3.62
CA ASP A 17 7.53 -10.39 -5.05
C ASP A 17 6.19 -10.05 -5.76
N LEU A 18 5.52 -8.98 -5.32
CA LEU A 18 4.28 -8.53 -5.94
C LEU A 18 4.60 -7.68 -7.17
N LEU A 19 4.19 -8.14 -8.34
CA LEU A 19 4.41 -7.44 -9.61
C LEU A 19 3.82 -6.02 -9.63
N LEU A 20 2.74 -5.78 -8.90
CA LEU A 20 2.16 -4.45 -8.74
C LEU A 20 3.11 -3.44 -8.08
N ASN A 21 4.12 -3.93 -7.36
CA ASN A 21 5.15 -3.10 -6.72
C ASN A 21 6.30 -2.74 -7.65
N ALA A 22 6.31 -3.27 -8.86
CA ALA A 22 7.37 -3.07 -9.84
C ALA A 22 6.87 -2.28 -11.06
N PRO A 23 7.75 -1.49 -11.71
CA PRO A 23 7.42 -0.93 -13.01
C PRO A 23 7.02 -2.03 -14.02
N PRO A 24 6.08 -1.79 -14.94
CA PRO A 24 5.43 -0.51 -15.22
C PRO A 24 4.16 -0.21 -14.41
N HIS A 25 3.74 -1.10 -13.51
CA HIS A 25 2.47 -0.94 -12.78
C HIS A 25 2.48 0.27 -11.84
N HIS A 26 3.53 0.42 -11.04
CA HIS A 26 3.74 1.60 -10.20
C HIS A 26 5.17 2.11 -10.36
N VAL A 27 5.29 3.29 -10.91
CA VAL A 27 6.58 3.95 -11.12
C VAL A 27 7.02 4.69 -9.85
N SER A 28 6.08 5.11 -9.03
CA SER A 28 6.34 5.87 -7.81
C SER A 28 5.43 5.43 -6.67
N TRP A 29 6.01 5.40 -5.48
CA TRP A 29 5.34 5.15 -4.22
C TRP A 29 5.51 6.36 -3.33
N TRP A 30 4.43 6.76 -2.68
CA TRP A 30 4.42 7.99 -1.91
C TRP A 30 4.07 7.73 -0.45
N THR A 31 4.85 8.29 0.46
CA THR A 31 4.41 8.50 1.83
C THR A 31 3.64 9.81 1.90
N GLU A 32 2.74 9.93 2.88
CA GLU A 32 2.04 11.20 3.12
C GLU A 32 3.03 12.37 3.29
N ALA A 33 4.09 12.17 4.06
CA ALA A 33 5.10 13.20 4.32
C ALA A 33 5.81 13.66 3.04
N ALA A 34 6.19 12.72 2.18
CA ALA A 34 6.83 13.04 0.90
C ALA A 34 5.88 13.81 -0.02
N LEU A 35 4.62 13.39 -0.08
CA LEU A 35 3.63 14.03 -0.93
C LEU A 35 3.28 15.44 -0.42
N ARG A 36 3.11 15.63 0.89
CA ARG A 36 2.93 16.96 1.50
C ARG A 36 4.09 17.91 1.15
N LYS A 37 5.32 17.43 1.27
CA LYS A 37 6.51 18.21 0.95
C LYS A 37 6.57 18.59 -0.54
N THR A 38 6.20 17.67 -1.42
CA THR A 38 6.18 17.92 -2.87
C THR A 38 5.11 18.93 -3.24
N LEU A 39 3.90 18.79 -2.70
CA LEU A 39 2.80 19.72 -2.92
C LEU A 39 3.14 21.13 -2.38
N ALA A 40 3.78 21.21 -1.20
CA ALA A 40 4.22 22.49 -0.64
C ALA A 40 5.22 23.22 -1.54
N LYS A 41 6.17 22.49 -2.16
CA LYS A 41 7.09 23.06 -3.16
C LYS A 41 6.37 23.59 -4.40
N ALA A 42 5.23 23.02 -4.74
CA ALA A 42 4.38 23.49 -5.85
C ALA A 42 3.41 24.62 -5.44
N GLY A 43 3.53 25.17 -4.23
CA GLY A 43 2.65 26.22 -3.73
C GLY A 43 1.26 25.72 -3.30
N LEU A 44 1.14 24.43 -3.02
CA LEU A 44 -0.10 23.81 -2.58
C LEU A 44 0.02 23.34 -1.13
N HIS A 45 -1.02 23.51 -0.34
CA HIS A 45 -1.11 22.93 1.00
C HIS A 45 -2.19 21.86 1.07
N VAL A 46 -1.90 20.81 1.82
CA VAL A 46 -2.82 19.69 2.00
C VAL A 46 -3.87 20.07 3.05
N VAL A 47 -5.11 20.02 2.67
CA VAL A 47 -6.27 20.34 3.52
C VAL A 47 -6.80 19.08 4.19
N GLU A 48 -6.89 17.99 3.42
CA GLU A 48 -7.46 16.74 3.90
C GLU A 48 -6.67 15.54 3.36
N VAL A 49 -6.57 14.51 4.19
CA VAL A 49 -5.96 13.22 3.82
C VAL A 49 -6.96 12.13 4.11
N THR A 50 -7.34 11.39 3.08
CA THR A 50 -8.26 10.27 3.19
C THR A 50 -7.53 8.97 2.91
N ARG A 51 -7.65 8.01 3.82
CA ARG A 51 -7.19 6.64 3.64
C ARG A 51 -8.40 5.73 3.58
N PHE A 52 -8.52 5.02 2.47
CA PHE A 52 -9.62 4.07 2.30
C PHE A 52 -9.38 2.80 3.12
N PRO A 53 -10.45 2.16 3.59
CA PRO A 53 -10.34 0.83 4.20
C PRO A 53 -9.89 -0.19 3.16
N VAL A 54 -9.44 -1.36 3.63
CA VAL A 54 -9.15 -2.49 2.75
C VAL A 54 -10.44 -2.94 2.07
N GLU A 55 -10.45 -2.97 0.75
CA GLU A 55 -11.61 -3.41 -0.03
C GLU A 55 -11.65 -4.94 -0.18
N PRO A 56 -12.83 -5.54 -0.49
CA PRO A 56 -12.97 -7.00 -0.59
C PRO A 56 -11.97 -7.68 -1.52
N TRP A 57 -11.63 -7.06 -2.65
CA TRP A 57 -10.63 -7.60 -3.58
C TRP A 57 -9.19 -7.59 -3.03
N GLU A 58 -8.95 -6.78 -2.00
CA GLU A 58 -7.65 -6.66 -1.33
C GLU A 58 -7.51 -7.63 -0.14
N TYR A 59 -8.56 -8.28 0.33
CA TYR A 59 -8.55 -9.08 1.55
C TYR A 59 -7.46 -10.14 1.53
N GLN A 60 -7.35 -10.89 0.46
CA GLN A 60 -6.31 -11.92 0.35
C GLN A 60 -4.91 -11.32 0.38
N LEU A 61 -4.68 -10.21 -0.32
CA LEU A 61 -3.38 -9.53 -0.33
C LEU A 61 -3.01 -9.00 1.06
N TRP A 62 -3.98 -8.49 1.78
CA TRP A 62 -3.77 -8.02 3.15
C TRP A 62 -3.32 -9.16 4.08
N TRP A 63 -3.98 -10.31 4.00
CA TRP A 63 -3.61 -11.49 4.76
C TRP A 63 -2.25 -12.03 4.32
N MET A 64 -1.94 -12.04 3.04
CA MET A 64 -0.61 -12.38 2.52
C MET A 64 0.47 -11.49 3.13
N ALA A 65 0.23 -10.19 3.22
CA ALA A 65 1.18 -9.25 3.83
C ALA A 65 1.41 -9.57 5.32
N LYS A 66 0.35 -9.91 6.04
CA LYS A 66 0.44 -10.32 7.45
C LYS A 66 1.26 -11.60 7.64
N PHE A 67 0.98 -12.64 6.87
CA PHE A 67 1.72 -13.90 6.94
C PHE A 67 3.19 -13.74 6.50
N SER A 68 3.43 -12.95 5.46
CA SER A 68 4.80 -12.64 5.02
C SER A 68 5.59 -11.88 6.08
N GLY A 69 4.96 -10.92 6.75
CA GLY A 69 5.55 -10.19 7.86
C GLY A 69 5.89 -11.11 9.03
N TRP A 70 5.00 -12.03 9.36
CA TRP A 70 5.21 -13.04 10.41
C TRP A 70 6.37 -14.00 10.07
N MET A 71 6.54 -14.37 8.81
CA MET A 71 7.67 -15.17 8.33
C MET A 71 8.98 -14.38 8.20
N GLY A 72 9.02 -13.11 8.62
CA GLY A 72 10.20 -12.26 8.53
C GLY A 72 10.55 -11.77 7.12
N ALA A 73 9.62 -11.87 6.18
CA ALA A 73 9.77 -11.25 4.87
C ALA A 73 9.63 -9.73 5.02
N ARG A 74 10.74 -9.03 5.01
CA ARG A 74 10.79 -7.58 5.01
C ARG A 74 11.09 -7.08 3.60
N GLU A 75 10.26 -6.15 3.13
CA GLU A 75 10.51 -5.29 1.99
C GLU A 75 10.49 -5.91 0.59
N ARG A 76 10.55 -5.04 -0.39
CA ARG A 76 10.52 -5.20 -1.86
C ARG A 76 11.74 -5.95 -2.41
N ARG A 77 12.10 -7.08 -1.85
CA ARG A 77 13.21 -7.89 -2.35
C ARG A 77 12.69 -9.01 -3.25
N PHE A 78 13.45 -9.30 -4.27
CA PHE A 78 13.21 -10.41 -5.18
C PHE A 78 14.24 -11.53 -4.92
N GLY A 79 13.81 -12.76 -4.90
CA GLY A 79 14.69 -13.90 -4.70
C GLY A 79 13.93 -15.22 -4.51
N ALA A 80 14.63 -16.36 -4.71
CA ALA A 80 14.00 -17.68 -4.63
C ALA A 80 13.37 -17.98 -3.27
N SER A 81 14.02 -17.59 -2.18
CA SER A 81 13.49 -17.75 -0.81
C SER A 81 12.23 -16.91 -0.57
N LEU A 82 12.14 -15.74 -1.19
CA LEU A 82 10.98 -14.90 -1.11
C LEU A 82 9.80 -15.44 -1.92
N ARG A 83 10.08 -16.09 -3.05
CA ARG A 83 9.05 -16.78 -3.83
C ARG A 83 8.39 -17.91 -3.06
N LEU A 84 9.20 -18.71 -2.34
CA LEU A 84 8.66 -19.76 -1.48
C LEU A 84 7.79 -19.19 -0.37
N ARG A 85 8.23 -18.13 0.30
CA ARG A 85 7.45 -17.44 1.32
C ARG A 85 6.16 -16.86 0.76
N LYS A 86 6.19 -16.30 -0.44
CA LYS A 86 5.01 -15.83 -1.15
C LYS A 86 4.01 -16.95 -1.40
N ILE A 87 4.47 -18.10 -1.88
CA ILE A 87 3.62 -19.27 -2.13
C ILE A 87 2.96 -19.74 -0.83
N ILE A 88 3.72 -19.84 0.25
CA ILE A 88 3.20 -20.23 1.57
C ILE A 88 2.17 -19.20 2.05
N ALA A 89 2.50 -17.91 1.98
CA ALA A 89 1.58 -16.84 2.37
C ALA A 89 0.31 -16.82 1.51
N PHE A 90 0.44 -17.09 0.21
CA PHE A 90 -0.69 -17.21 -0.70
C PHE A 90 -1.60 -18.38 -0.30
N CYS A 91 -1.03 -19.55 -0.07
CA CYS A 91 -1.80 -20.74 0.34
C CYS A 91 -2.50 -20.52 1.67
N LEU A 92 -1.84 -19.90 2.66
CA LEU A 92 -2.43 -19.62 3.97
C LEU A 92 -3.53 -18.55 3.89
N SER A 93 -3.39 -17.58 3.01
CA SER A 93 -4.36 -16.49 2.84
C SER A 93 -5.55 -16.87 1.96
N TRP A 94 -5.43 -17.92 1.16
CA TRP A 94 -6.48 -18.35 0.24
C TRP A 94 -7.86 -18.52 0.90
N PRO A 95 -8.00 -19.27 2.02
CA PRO A 95 -9.29 -19.42 2.69
C PRO A 95 -9.77 -18.13 3.36
N LEU A 96 -8.90 -17.14 3.54
CA LEU A 96 -9.20 -15.87 4.19
C LEU A 96 -9.57 -14.75 3.20
N GLN A 97 -9.65 -15.04 1.90
CA GLN A 97 -9.99 -14.04 0.89
C GLN A 97 -11.37 -13.40 1.07
N TRP A 98 -12.27 -14.04 1.80
CA TRP A 98 -13.59 -13.50 2.16
C TRP A 98 -13.67 -12.96 3.59
N LEU A 99 -12.59 -13.10 4.37
CA LEU A 99 -12.55 -12.61 5.75
C LEU A 99 -12.06 -11.16 5.74
N ALA A 100 -12.94 -10.26 6.18
CA ALA A 100 -12.60 -8.84 6.30
C ALA A 100 -11.47 -8.63 7.31
N PRO A 101 -10.44 -7.84 6.96
CA PRO A 101 -9.46 -7.37 7.91
C PRO A 101 -10.09 -6.50 9.01
N PRO A 102 -9.36 -6.22 10.12
CA PRO A 102 -9.84 -5.28 11.11
C PRO A 102 -10.25 -3.93 10.50
N LYS A 103 -11.28 -3.30 11.02
CA LYS A 103 -11.80 -2.01 10.48
C LYS A 103 -10.75 -0.89 10.42
N GLN A 104 -9.73 -0.98 11.26
CA GLN A 104 -8.60 -0.01 11.29
C GLN A 104 -7.53 -0.30 10.22
N ALA A 105 -7.63 -1.41 9.49
CA ALA A 105 -6.68 -1.75 8.44
C ALA A 105 -6.79 -0.74 7.29
N ARG A 106 -5.64 -0.25 6.83
CA ARG A 106 -5.55 0.71 5.74
C ARG A 106 -5.47 -0.01 4.40
N GLY A 107 -6.23 0.47 3.43
CA GLY A 107 -6.13 0.03 2.03
C GLY A 107 -4.88 0.55 1.34
N SER A 108 -4.77 0.26 0.06
CA SER A 108 -3.57 0.56 -0.74
C SER A 108 -3.50 1.99 -1.27
N THR A 109 -4.57 2.76 -1.14
CA THR A 109 -4.68 4.08 -1.77
C THR A 109 -4.71 5.20 -0.74
N LEU A 110 -3.90 6.24 -1.01
CA LEU A 110 -3.85 7.50 -0.29
C LEU A 110 -4.44 8.59 -1.17
N LEU A 111 -5.45 9.30 -0.68
CA LEU A 111 -6.06 10.44 -1.36
C LEU A 111 -5.81 11.71 -0.55
N LEU A 112 -5.26 12.74 -1.20
CA LEU A 112 -5.04 14.05 -0.61
C LEU A 112 -5.85 15.10 -1.34
N GLU A 113 -6.55 15.94 -0.60
CA GLU A 113 -7.07 17.21 -1.11
C GLU A 113 -6.07 18.32 -0.81
N ALA A 114 -5.66 19.05 -1.85
CA ALA A 114 -4.74 20.16 -1.73
C ALA A 114 -5.34 21.44 -2.36
N ARG A 115 -5.08 22.57 -1.74
CA ARG A 115 -5.50 23.89 -2.19
C ARG A 115 -4.30 24.79 -2.37
N LYS A 116 -4.42 25.81 -3.24
CA LYS A 116 -3.38 26.78 -3.46
C LYS A 116 -3.14 27.58 -2.18
N ALA A 117 -1.88 27.75 -1.81
CA ALA A 117 -1.49 28.57 -0.67
C ALA A 117 -1.77 30.05 -0.99
N GLY A 118 -2.42 30.76 -0.06
CA GLY A 118 -2.70 32.21 -0.20
C GLY A 118 -3.82 32.59 -1.18
N GLY A 119 -4.61 31.61 -1.59
CA GLY A 119 -5.76 31.80 -2.48
C GLY A 119 -7.09 31.54 -1.82
#